data_833e82e6a0661ce5bdcb65726921915f
#
_entry.id   833e82e6a0661ce5bdcb65726921915f
#
_cell.length_a   1.000
_cell.length_b   1.000
_cell.length_c   1.000
_cell.angle_alpha   90.00
_cell.angle_beta   90.00
_cell.angle_gamma   90.00
#
_symmetry.space_group_name_H-M   'P 1'
#
loop_
_entity.id
_entity.type
_entity.pdbx_description
1 polymer ?
#
loop_
_entity_poly.entity_id
_entity_poly.type
_entity_poly.pdbx_seq_one_letter_code
_entity_poly.pdbx_strand_id
1 'polypeptide(L)'
;MTLVPRAAAMLCLLLTQTIVSVYADEAPMTTVELMTAFSGESAKQYEPFFQFSEQSRIVGIEIHAVGNESTTARYSGQEEGPWHEVNNILRITTADGFEGVSGVDSYYQGQFSEEHLLALRGVAADLVALDSLDPLKVTSMLERTRPDLSDEVRASIDIALWDLAARKAGRPLYELLGATRESIQPYASLPFYDSLPEYVEAVNQYAKLGFTTFKFHVWGSIEEDLRLVKLVQQTFAGSAYRFMIDLEGAYDFDDALRLGRQMDEGLFVWLEAPIDDELLVQYAELASTLTIQIIPAGYNVYSPEFIRRGIEVGAWDSGRFDATVVGGISKALELLLIANSAEMPIDIQSWGHSLAQAANLHLMLANARTQYFEAPMPKGVFEFGMQNGNFLDRGMVVAPGGPGLGIDVDWDSLASADFHVSTRLDLSVSHD
;
A
#
# COMPACT_ATOMS: atom_id res chain seq x y z
N MET A 1 -6.85 -3.45 -32.26
CA MET A 1 -5.37 -3.49 -32.13
C MET A 1 -4.79 -2.39 -32.98
N THR A 2 -4.55 -1.26 -32.41
CA THR A 2 -3.88 -0.12 -33.05
C THR A 2 -2.65 0.20 -32.21
N LEU A 3 -1.49 -0.12 -32.75
CA LEU A 3 -0.19 0.25 -32.23
C LEU A 3 -0.12 1.79 -32.10
N VAL A 4 -0.04 2.31 -30.90
CA VAL A 4 0.25 3.73 -30.62
C VAL A 4 1.74 3.94 -30.94
N PRO A 5 2.11 4.91 -31.79
CA PRO A 5 3.50 5.10 -32.18
C PRO A 5 4.34 5.66 -31.02
N ARG A 6 5.50 5.09 -30.79
CA ARG A 6 6.56 5.52 -29.86
C ARG A 6 6.95 7.02 -29.92
N ALA A 7 6.42 7.79 -30.85
CA ALA A 7 6.64 9.22 -30.97
C ALA A 7 5.93 10.08 -29.89
N ALA A 8 4.89 9.56 -29.23
CA ALA A 8 4.21 10.24 -28.14
C ALA A 8 5.04 10.26 -26.85
N ALA A 9 5.84 9.23 -26.60
CA ALA A 9 6.71 9.12 -25.44
C ALA A 9 7.81 10.20 -25.42
N MET A 10 8.29 10.62 -26.58
CA MET A 10 9.36 11.63 -26.68
C MET A 10 8.87 13.07 -26.44
N LEU A 11 7.58 13.34 -26.63
CA LEU A 11 6.99 14.64 -26.35
C LEU A 11 6.61 14.79 -24.86
N CYS A 12 6.25 13.67 -24.20
CA CYS A 12 6.06 13.59 -22.75
C CYS A 12 7.38 13.79 -21.99
N LEU A 13 8.52 13.29 -22.51
CA LEU A 13 9.85 13.51 -21.90
C LEU A 13 10.23 14.98 -21.81
N LEU A 14 9.83 15.82 -22.77
CA LEU A 14 10.11 17.27 -22.73
C LEU A 14 9.23 17.99 -21.71
N LEU A 15 8.00 17.54 -21.47
CA LEU A 15 7.13 18.07 -20.41
C LEU A 15 7.57 17.60 -19.01
N THR A 16 8.07 16.37 -18.89
CA THR A 16 8.63 15.87 -17.62
C THR A 16 9.94 16.53 -17.25
N GLN A 17 10.79 16.90 -18.22
CA GLN A 17 12.01 17.69 -17.96
C GLN A 17 11.68 19.10 -17.46
N THR A 18 10.59 19.69 -17.89
CA THR A 18 10.15 21.02 -17.39
C THR A 18 9.61 20.92 -15.96
N ILE A 19 8.94 19.83 -15.59
CA ILE A 19 8.50 19.57 -14.22
C ILE A 19 9.71 19.20 -13.32
N VAL A 20 10.66 18.43 -13.82
CA VAL A 20 11.88 18.02 -13.08
C VAL A 20 12.83 19.19 -12.79
N SER A 21 12.87 20.20 -13.68
CA SER A 21 13.69 21.42 -13.47
C SER A 21 13.14 22.33 -12.35
N VAL A 22 11.87 22.20 -12.01
CA VAL A 22 11.20 23.02 -10.98
C VAL A 22 11.53 22.54 -9.56
N TYR A 23 11.88 21.26 -9.38
CA TYR A 23 12.07 20.69 -8.04
C TYR A 23 13.47 20.80 -7.44
N ALA A 24 14.46 21.34 -8.15
CA ALA A 24 15.83 21.39 -7.65
C ALA A 24 16.18 22.63 -6.80
N ASP A 25 15.38 23.72 -6.88
CA ASP A 25 15.68 25.01 -6.22
C ASP A 25 14.45 25.73 -5.62
N GLU A 26 13.24 25.13 -5.66
CA GLU A 26 12.03 25.74 -5.08
C GLU A 26 11.73 25.19 -3.68
N ALA A 27 11.01 25.98 -2.87
CA ALA A 27 10.53 25.53 -1.57
C ALA A 27 9.71 24.23 -1.72
N PRO A 28 9.81 23.26 -0.78
CA PRO A 28 9.08 22.00 -0.89
C PRO A 28 7.58 22.26 -1.04
N MET A 29 6.95 21.50 -1.94
CA MET A 29 5.51 21.56 -2.21
C MET A 29 4.71 21.37 -0.92
N THR A 30 3.63 22.10 -0.76
CA THR A 30 2.70 21.93 0.37
C THR A 30 1.69 20.82 0.06
N THR A 31 1.08 20.23 1.10
CA THR A 31 0.02 19.22 0.94
C THR A 31 -1.15 19.78 0.09
N VAL A 32 -1.49 21.05 0.22
CA VAL A 32 -2.54 21.68 -0.60
C VAL A 32 -2.14 21.73 -2.08
N GLU A 33 -0.89 22.04 -2.41
CA GLU A 33 -0.39 22.04 -3.78
C GLU A 33 -0.35 20.62 -4.37
N LEU A 34 0.10 19.66 -3.58
CA LEU A 34 0.11 18.25 -3.97
C LEU A 34 -1.31 17.74 -4.28
N MET A 35 -2.27 18.02 -3.41
CA MET A 35 -3.67 17.63 -3.61
C MET A 35 -4.29 18.32 -4.80
N THR A 36 -4.01 19.61 -5.01
CA THR A 36 -4.48 20.36 -6.18
C THR A 36 -3.95 19.75 -7.47
N ALA A 37 -2.67 19.39 -7.50
CA ALA A 37 -2.05 18.73 -8.64
C ALA A 37 -2.64 17.34 -8.92
N PHE A 38 -2.94 16.57 -7.85
CA PHE A 38 -3.45 15.22 -7.95
C PHE A 38 -4.94 15.18 -8.35
N SER A 39 -5.79 15.94 -7.67
CA SER A 39 -7.25 15.94 -7.90
C SER A 39 -7.70 16.83 -9.06
N GLY A 40 -6.90 17.83 -9.42
CA GLY A 40 -7.30 18.87 -10.38
C GLY A 40 -8.28 19.90 -9.80
N GLU A 41 -8.55 19.87 -8.49
CA GLU A 41 -9.49 20.77 -7.84
C GLU A 41 -8.81 22.02 -7.26
N SER A 42 -9.60 23.01 -6.82
CA SER A 42 -9.06 24.28 -6.33
C SER A 42 -8.41 24.14 -4.94
N ALA A 43 -7.22 24.72 -4.77
CA ALA A 43 -6.49 24.78 -3.49
C ALA A 43 -7.36 25.30 -2.33
N LYS A 44 -8.27 26.25 -2.60
CA LYS A 44 -9.13 26.88 -1.58
C LYS A 44 -10.00 25.91 -0.79
N GLN A 45 -10.35 24.75 -1.36
CA GLN A 45 -11.14 23.76 -0.63
C GLN A 45 -10.31 22.94 0.34
N TYR A 46 -9.00 22.84 0.13
CA TYR A 46 -8.10 22.06 0.96
C TYR A 46 -7.44 22.87 2.09
N GLU A 47 -7.18 24.16 1.87
CA GLU A 47 -6.53 25.05 2.82
C GLU A 47 -7.07 24.94 4.26
N PRO A 48 -8.40 24.88 4.52
CA PRO A 48 -8.91 24.82 5.88
C PRO A 48 -8.52 23.56 6.66
N PHE A 49 -8.25 22.46 5.98
CA PHE A 49 -8.00 21.16 6.62
C PHE A 49 -6.57 21.02 7.15
N PHE A 50 -5.64 21.79 6.59
CA PHE A 50 -4.22 21.76 6.94
C PHE A 50 -3.76 23.02 7.69
N GLN A 51 -4.67 23.89 8.13
CA GLN A 51 -4.34 25.04 8.94
C GLN A 51 -4.07 24.63 10.39
N PHE A 52 -2.89 25.01 10.87
CA PHE A 52 -2.54 24.86 12.29
C PHE A 52 -3.14 25.97 13.14
N SER A 53 -3.59 25.63 14.35
CA SER A 53 -3.96 26.57 15.42
C SER A 53 -3.55 25.96 16.76
N GLU A 54 -3.45 26.78 17.82
CA GLU A 54 -3.18 26.29 19.17
C GLU A 54 -4.21 25.24 19.64
N GLN A 55 -5.45 25.35 19.17
CA GLN A 55 -6.50 24.36 19.45
C GLN A 55 -6.26 23.04 18.72
N SER A 56 -5.54 23.05 17.62
CA SER A 56 -5.20 21.85 16.85
C SER A 56 -3.89 21.19 17.30
N ARG A 57 -3.18 21.75 18.30
CA ARG A 57 -1.93 21.17 18.77
C ARG A 57 -2.10 19.76 19.30
N ILE A 58 -1.10 18.91 19.12
CA ILE A 58 -1.08 17.55 19.64
C ILE A 58 -0.96 17.60 21.17
N VAL A 59 -1.84 16.90 21.87
CA VAL A 59 -1.86 16.79 23.33
C VAL A 59 -1.72 15.36 23.84
N GLY A 60 -1.87 14.37 22.97
CA GLY A 60 -1.71 12.96 23.30
C GLY A 60 -1.16 12.17 22.13
N ILE A 61 -0.28 11.23 22.45
CA ILE A 61 0.25 10.24 21.52
C ILE A 61 0.15 8.87 22.19
N GLU A 62 -0.48 7.93 21.52
CA GLU A 62 -0.52 6.52 21.92
C GLU A 62 0.10 5.69 20.81
N ILE A 63 0.98 4.76 21.19
CA ILE A 63 1.66 3.87 20.26
C ILE A 63 1.39 2.45 20.75
N HIS A 64 0.87 1.61 19.88
CA HIS A 64 0.55 0.22 20.17
C HIS A 64 1.21 -0.68 19.15
N ALA A 65 1.81 -1.77 19.61
CA ALA A 65 2.18 -2.90 18.77
C ALA A 65 1.26 -4.06 19.21
N VAL A 66 0.43 -4.53 18.29
CA VAL A 66 -0.64 -5.48 18.58
C VAL A 66 -0.59 -6.61 17.58
N GLY A 67 -0.65 -7.84 18.06
CA GLY A 67 -0.64 -9.01 17.19
C GLY A 67 -1.35 -10.21 17.79
N ASN A 68 -1.80 -11.08 16.90
CA ASN A 68 -2.29 -12.40 17.24
C ASN A 68 -1.45 -13.46 16.53
N GLU A 69 -1.37 -14.65 17.14
CA GLU A 69 -0.71 -15.77 16.49
C GLU A 69 -1.44 -16.13 15.19
N SER A 70 -0.73 -16.03 14.08
CA SER A 70 -1.20 -16.50 12.78
C SER A 70 -0.55 -17.82 12.44
N THR A 71 -1.34 -18.86 12.32
CA THR A 71 -0.86 -20.21 11.96
C THR A 71 -0.91 -20.51 10.47
N THR A 72 -1.40 -19.55 9.66
CA THR A 72 -1.87 -19.86 8.30
C THR A 72 -1.11 -19.14 7.19
N ALA A 73 -0.36 -18.08 7.49
CA ALA A 73 0.36 -17.34 6.45
C ALA A 73 1.81 -17.80 6.36
N ARG A 74 2.15 -18.53 5.31
CA ARG A 74 3.53 -18.76 4.87
C ARG A 74 3.73 -18.08 3.53
N TYR A 75 4.91 -17.50 3.37
CA TYR A 75 5.37 -16.89 2.13
C TYR A 75 6.56 -17.67 1.60
N SER A 76 6.90 -17.50 0.33
CA SER A 76 8.04 -18.15 -0.29
C SER A 76 9.31 -17.98 0.54
N GLY A 77 9.99 -19.08 0.84
CA GLY A 77 11.25 -19.09 1.59
C GLY A 77 11.17 -18.91 3.11
N GLN A 78 9.98 -18.81 3.70
CA GLN A 78 9.81 -18.71 5.14
C GLN A 78 9.74 -20.09 5.83
N GLU A 79 10.30 -20.17 7.04
CA GLU A 79 10.19 -21.36 7.88
C GLU A 79 8.77 -21.54 8.41
N GLU A 80 8.39 -22.75 8.80
CA GLU A 80 7.09 -23.03 9.43
C GLU A 80 6.95 -22.28 10.76
N GLY A 81 5.82 -21.51 10.92
CA GLY A 81 5.50 -20.73 12.11
C GLY A 81 4.87 -21.50 13.25
N PRO A 82 4.51 -20.87 14.36
CA PRO A 82 3.52 -19.77 14.36
C PRO A 82 4.15 -18.38 14.20
N TRP A 83 3.45 -17.53 13.48
CA TRP A 83 3.83 -16.14 13.24
C TRP A 83 2.92 -15.20 14.01
N HIS A 84 3.47 -14.06 14.49
CA HIS A 84 2.65 -12.96 14.97
C HIS A 84 2.60 -11.90 13.86
N GLU A 85 1.43 -11.70 13.30
CA GLU A 85 1.14 -10.55 12.44
C GLU A 85 0.96 -9.33 13.35
N VAL A 86 1.94 -8.42 13.37
CA VAL A 86 1.94 -7.28 14.29
C VAL A 86 1.57 -6.00 13.56
N ASN A 87 0.51 -5.36 14.01
CA ASN A 87 0.08 -4.04 13.60
C ASN A 87 0.66 -2.98 14.57
N ASN A 88 1.50 -2.07 14.05
CA ASN A 88 2.00 -0.93 14.80
C ASN A 88 1.04 0.25 14.60
N ILE A 89 0.26 0.56 15.62
CA ILE A 89 -0.77 1.59 15.58
C ILE A 89 -0.25 2.86 16.26
N LEU A 90 -0.31 3.97 15.55
CA LEU A 90 -0.09 5.31 16.08
C LEU A 90 -1.44 6.02 16.19
N ARG A 91 -1.75 6.55 17.39
CA ARG A 91 -2.89 7.43 17.64
C ARG A 91 -2.39 8.80 18.10
N ILE A 92 -2.83 9.83 17.42
CA ILE A 92 -2.55 11.23 17.72
C ILE A 92 -3.84 11.88 18.19
N THR A 93 -3.83 12.59 19.31
CA THR A 93 -4.98 13.35 19.83
C THR A 93 -4.66 14.83 19.89
N THR A 94 -5.57 15.68 19.44
CA THR A 94 -5.42 17.14 19.44
C THR A 94 -6.26 17.81 20.52
N ALA A 95 -5.90 19.04 20.90
CA ALA A 95 -6.57 19.78 21.96
C ALA A 95 -8.03 20.15 21.64
N ASP A 96 -8.40 20.22 20.37
CA ASP A 96 -9.79 20.37 19.89
C ASP A 96 -10.59 19.06 19.89
N GLY A 97 -9.99 17.95 20.35
CA GLY A 97 -10.68 16.68 20.58
C GLY A 97 -10.75 15.76 19.35
N PHE A 98 -10.07 16.11 18.25
CA PHE A 98 -9.94 15.20 17.11
C PHE A 98 -8.80 14.20 17.34
N GLU A 99 -8.90 13.08 16.65
CA GLU A 99 -7.85 12.07 16.60
C GLU A 99 -7.51 11.69 15.18
N GLY A 100 -6.27 11.25 14.99
CA GLY A 100 -5.81 10.60 13.77
C GLY A 100 -5.15 9.29 14.12
N VAL A 101 -5.41 8.25 13.33
CA VAL A 101 -4.92 6.90 13.55
C VAL A 101 -4.25 6.37 12.30
N SER A 102 -3.17 5.64 12.48
CA SER A 102 -2.54 4.83 11.42
C SER A 102 -2.25 3.43 11.92
N GLY A 103 -2.10 2.48 11.01
CA GLY A 103 -1.57 1.15 11.28
C GLY A 103 -0.56 0.78 10.20
N VAL A 104 0.62 0.34 10.62
CA VAL A 104 1.68 -0.14 9.73
C VAL A 104 2.12 -1.49 10.22
N ASP A 105 2.12 -2.46 9.33
CA ASP A 105 2.46 -3.83 9.67
C ASP A 105 3.97 -4.03 9.80
N SER A 106 4.40 -4.84 10.75
CA SER A 106 5.78 -5.34 10.78
C SER A 106 5.91 -6.55 9.86
N TYR A 107 5.75 -6.27 8.61
CA TYR A 107 5.50 -7.18 7.52
C TYR A 107 6.72 -7.97 7.07
N TYR A 108 7.90 -7.38 7.22
CA TYR A 108 9.10 -7.76 6.50
C TYR A 108 9.78 -9.05 6.95
N GLN A 109 9.52 -9.58 8.14
CA GLN A 109 10.29 -10.71 8.65
C GLN A 109 9.47 -11.75 9.43
N GLY A 110 8.14 -11.66 9.41
CA GLY A 110 7.30 -12.59 10.17
C GLY A 110 7.55 -12.57 11.68
N GLN A 111 8.35 -11.60 12.15
CA GLN A 111 8.66 -11.40 13.55
C GLN A 111 8.51 -9.92 13.90
N PHE A 112 7.98 -9.66 15.10
CA PHE A 112 7.89 -8.31 15.62
C PHE A 112 9.27 -7.69 15.76
N SER A 113 9.47 -6.54 15.11
CA SER A 113 10.63 -5.68 15.34
C SER A 113 10.27 -4.58 16.33
N GLU A 114 10.93 -4.54 17.49
CA GLU A 114 10.79 -3.42 18.43
C GLU A 114 11.34 -2.10 17.86
N GLU A 115 12.10 -2.14 16.80
CA GLU A 115 12.72 -0.96 16.19
C GLU A 115 11.70 0.09 15.77
N HIS A 116 10.62 -0.31 15.11
CA HIS A 116 9.54 0.58 14.72
C HIS A 116 8.89 1.26 15.93
N LEU A 117 8.54 0.49 16.96
CA LEU A 117 7.97 0.99 18.21
C LEU A 117 8.92 1.96 18.92
N LEU A 118 10.22 1.64 19.01
CA LEU A 118 11.24 2.48 19.63
C LEU A 118 11.46 3.78 18.83
N ALA A 119 11.43 3.70 17.50
CA ALA A 119 11.56 4.87 16.64
C ALA A 119 10.37 5.82 16.80
N LEU A 120 9.12 5.31 16.82
CA LEU A 120 7.92 6.11 17.11
C LEU A 120 7.99 6.76 18.50
N ARG A 121 8.44 6.03 19.52
CA ARG A 121 8.68 6.60 20.87
C ARG A 121 9.72 7.72 20.85
N GLY A 122 10.80 7.52 20.09
CA GLY A 122 11.89 8.47 19.95
C GLY A 122 11.48 9.79 19.27
N VAL A 123 10.47 9.78 18.41
CA VAL A 123 9.98 10.96 17.68
C VAL A 123 8.77 11.62 18.34
N ALA A 124 8.17 10.99 19.33
CA ALA A 124 6.92 11.47 19.93
C ALA A 124 7.03 12.90 20.54
N ALA A 125 8.19 13.25 21.11
CA ALA A 125 8.45 14.60 21.60
C ALA A 125 8.51 15.63 20.47
N ASP A 126 9.07 15.26 19.32
CA ASP A 126 9.14 16.11 18.13
C ASP A 126 7.72 16.38 17.58
N LEU A 127 6.85 15.34 17.58
CA LEU A 127 5.46 15.47 17.14
C LEU A 127 4.63 16.44 18.00
N VAL A 128 4.88 16.44 19.31
CA VAL A 128 4.21 17.38 20.24
C VAL A 128 4.64 18.81 20.03
N ALA A 129 5.87 19.03 19.62
CA ALA A 129 6.42 20.35 19.37
C ALA A 129 6.05 20.92 17.99
N LEU A 130 5.24 20.20 17.20
CA LEU A 130 4.87 20.66 15.87
C LEU A 130 4.05 21.94 15.89
N ASP A 131 4.38 22.85 14.99
CA ASP A 131 3.64 24.07 14.68
C ASP A 131 2.83 23.94 13.36
N SER A 132 2.75 22.75 12.83
CA SER A 132 1.98 22.40 11.64
C SER A 132 1.45 20.98 11.75
N LEU A 133 0.23 20.73 11.23
CA LEU A 133 -0.33 19.39 11.03
C LEU A 133 -0.48 19.07 9.53
N ASP A 134 0.15 19.85 8.67
CA ASP A 134 0.24 19.58 7.24
C ASP A 134 1.15 18.35 7.02
N PRO A 135 0.62 17.22 6.54
CA PRO A 135 1.36 15.96 6.48
C PRO A 135 2.67 16.09 5.70
N LEU A 136 2.65 16.73 4.53
CA LEU A 136 3.84 16.87 3.70
C LEU A 136 4.91 17.76 4.34
N LYS A 137 4.51 18.83 5.05
CA LYS A 137 5.46 19.67 5.79
C LYS A 137 6.11 18.90 6.93
N VAL A 138 5.32 18.12 7.67
CA VAL A 138 5.81 17.31 8.77
C VAL A 138 6.76 16.24 8.25
N THR A 139 6.37 15.51 7.20
CA THR A 139 7.22 14.48 6.58
C THR A 139 8.54 15.07 6.09
N SER A 140 8.49 16.17 5.33
CA SER A 140 9.70 16.86 4.87
C SER A 140 10.57 17.41 6.00
N MET A 141 9.97 17.83 7.11
CA MET A 141 10.72 18.23 8.32
C MET A 141 11.41 17.01 8.93
N LEU A 142 10.72 15.90 9.10
CA LEU A 142 11.28 14.66 9.65
C LEU A 142 12.40 14.09 8.77
N GLU A 143 12.29 14.11 7.45
CA GLU A 143 13.36 13.71 6.54
C GLU A 143 14.67 14.48 6.78
N ARG A 144 14.56 15.78 7.08
CA ARG A 144 15.74 16.63 7.37
C ARG A 144 16.28 16.50 8.78
N THR A 145 15.41 16.39 9.79
CA THR A 145 15.80 16.43 11.20
C THR A 145 16.01 15.06 11.81
N ARG A 146 15.38 14.03 11.24
CA ARG A 146 15.40 12.65 11.67
C ARG A 146 15.63 11.69 10.49
N PRO A 147 16.79 11.81 9.81
CA PRO A 147 17.14 10.93 8.69
C PRO A 147 17.34 9.46 9.13
N ASP A 148 17.41 9.20 10.43
CA ASP A 148 17.49 7.88 11.05
C ASP A 148 16.16 7.11 11.03
N LEU A 149 15.02 7.77 10.79
CA LEU A 149 13.72 7.11 10.72
C LEU A 149 13.56 6.36 9.40
N SER A 150 13.00 5.15 9.47
CA SER A 150 12.60 4.40 8.28
C SER A 150 11.36 5.01 7.61
N ASP A 151 11.09 4.62 6.38
CA ASP A 151 9.93 5.10 5.64
C ASP A 151 8.61 4.60 6.25
N GLU A 152 8.60 3.41 6.88
CA GLU A 152 7.44 2.89 7.59
C GLU A 152 7.09 3.73 8.83
N VAL A 153 8.10 4.21 9.56
CA VAL A 153 7.88 5.12 10.70
C VAL A 153 7.34 6.47 10.22
N ARG A 154 7.88 7.01 9.12
CA ARG A 154 7.35 8.22 8.49
C ARG A 154 5.92 8.00 7.99
N ALA A 155 5.62 6.83 7.39
CA ALA A 155 4.29 6.45 6.94
C ALA A 155 3.28 6.43 8.10
N SER A 156 3.66 5.88 9.26
CA SER A 156 2.79 5.90 10.46
C SER A 156 2.38 7.31 10.82
N ILE A 157 3.31 8.27 10.80
CA ILE A 157 3.04 9.67 11.15
C ILE A 157 2.22 10.36 10.08
N ASP A 158 2.61 10.22 8.81
CA ASP A 158 1.94 10.82 7.66
C ASP A 158 0.48 10.35 7.55
N ILE A 159 0.23 9.05 7.60
CA ILE A 159 -1.12 8.47 7.50
C ILE A 159 -2.00 8.94 8.67
N ALA A 160 -1.47 8.99 9.91
CA ALA A 160 -2.22 9.49 11.05
C ALA A 160 -2.60 10.98 10.90
N LEU A 161 -1.73 11.80 10.31
CA LEU A 161 -2.02 13.21 10.02
C LEU A 161 -3.06 13.36 8.89
N TRP A 162 -3.04 12.52 7.88
CA TRP A 162 -4.07 12.48 6.84
C TRP A 162 -5.42 12.02 7.38
N ASP A 163 -5.45 11.00 8.23
CA ASP A 163 -6.67 10.57 8.92
C ASP A 163 -7.25 11.71 9.78
N LEU A 164 -6.40 12.38 10.58
CA LEU A 164 -6.78 13.54 11.38
C LEU A 164 -7.38 14.66 10.52
N ALA A 165 -6.73 15.03 9.41
CA ALA A 165 -7.20 16.08 8.52
C ALA A 165 -8.57 15.72 7.92
N ALA A 166 -8.77 14.49 7.48
CA ALA A 166 -10.02 14.03 6.90
C ALA A 166 -11.14 13.91 7.96
N ARG A 167 -10.82 13.50 9.19
CA ARG A 167 -11.75 13.53 10.33
C ARG A 167 -12.17 14.96 10.70
N LYS A 168 -11.25 15.90 10.71
CA LYS A 168 -11.56 17.34 10.91
C LYS A 168 -12.43 17.90 9.79
N ALA A 169 -12.24 17.42 8.56
CA ALA A 169 -13.09 17.75 7.41
C ALA A 169 -14.47 17.10 7.48
N GLY A 170 -14.68 16.11 8.36
CA GLY A 170 -15.90 15.32 8.43
C GLY A 170 -16.18 14.47 7.18
N ARG A 171 -15.13 14.11 6.44
CA ARG A 171 -15.19 13.40 5.15
C ARG A 171 -14.29 12.17 5.13
N PRO A 172 -14.69 11.11 4.40
CA PRO A 172 -13.77 10.02 4.08
C PRO A 172 -12.56 10.55 3.30
N LEU A 173 -11.38 9.95 3.53
CA LEU A 173 -10.15 10.42 2.92
C LEU A 173 -10.19 10.33 1.37
N TYR A 174 -10.78 9.26 0.79
CA TYR A 174 -10.87 9.13 -0.67
C TYR A 174 -11.64 10.29 -1.33
N GLU A 175 -12.69 10.80 -0.67
CA GLU A 175 -13.40 11.98 -1.17
C GLU A 175 -12.53 13.25 -1.09
N LEU A 176 -11.74 13.37 -0.02
CA LEU A 176 -10.81 14.49 0.13
C LEU A 176 -9.73 14.44 -0.97
N LEU A 177 -9.32 13.25 -1.37
CA LEU A 177 -8.38 13.01 -2.47
C LEU A 177 -9.02 13.19 -3.87
N GLY A 178 -10.32 13.52 -3.97
CA GLY A 178 -11.00 13.76 -5.25
C GLY A 178 -11.43 12.49 -5.98
N ALA A 179 -11.64 11.40 -5.27
CA ALA A 179 -12.07 10.13 -5.86
C ALA A 179 -13.43 10.26 -6.57
N THR A 180 -13.54 9.58 -7.71
CA THR A 180 -14.75 9.52 -8.54
C THR A 180 -15.45 8.16 -8.47
N ARG A 181 -14.88 7.18 -7.76
CA ARG A 181 -15.44 5.83 -7.57
C ARG A 181 -15.50 5.47 -6.09
N GLU A 182 -16.49 4.66 -5.72
CA GLU A 182 -16.75 4.20 -4.36
C GLU A 182 -16.51 2.71 -4.18
N SER A 183 -16.00 2.03 -5.22
CA SER A 183 -15.70 0.60 -5.16
C SER A 183 -14.61 0.22 -6.15
N ILE A 184 -13.95 -0.89 -5.85
CA ILE A 184 -12.89 -1.47 -6.68
C ILE A 184 -12.99 -3.00 -6.66
N GLN A 185 -12.60 -3.65 -7.75
CA GLN A 185 -12.57 -5.10 -7.83
C GLN A 185 -11.43 -5.66 -6.99
N PRO A 186 -11.69 -6.63 -6.08
CA PRO A 186 -10.63 -7.30 -5.34
C PRO A 186 -10.06 -8.50 -6.09
N TYR A 187 -8.84 -8.87 -5.71
CA TYR A 187 -8.38 -10.24 -5.83
C TYR A 187 -8.13 -10.86 -4.45
N ALA A 188 -8.38 -12.15 -4.30
CA ALA A 188 -7.99 -12.90 -3.11
C ALA A 188 -6.49 -13.18 -3.20
N SER A 189 -5.70 -12.57 -2.32
CA SER A 189 -4.27 -12.83 -2.20
C SER A 189 -4.09 -14.02 -1.26
N LEU A 190 -3.73 -15.16 -1.83
CA LEU A 190 -3.71 -16.44 -1.13
C LEU A 190 -2.32 -16.68 -0.51
N PRO A 191 -2.26 -17.23 0.71
CA PRO A 191 -0.99 -17.64 1.28
C PRO A 191 -0.39 -18.80 0.49
N PHE A 192 0.83 -19.15 0.83
CA PHE A 192 1.50 -20.34 0.33
C PHE A 192 0.79 -21.62 0.82
N TYR A 193 0.64 -22.59 -0.07
CA TYR A 193 0.10 -23.93 0.24
C TYR A 193 1.13 -25.02 -0.06
N ASP A 194 1.08 -26.13 0.70
CA ASP A 194 2.04 -27.22 0.58
C ASP A 194 1.80 -28.11 -0.65
N SER A 195 0.59 -28.08 -1.21
CA SER A 195 0.24 -28.93 -2.32
C SER A 195 -0.63 -28.28 -3.39
N LEU A 196 -0.51 -28.74 -4.62
CA LEU A 196 -1.33 -28.30 -5.75
C LEU A 196 -2.85 -28.37 -5.52
N PRO A 197 -3.42 -29.45 -4.91
CA PRO A 197 -4.86 -29.52 -4.64
C PRO A 197 -5.35 -28.43 -3.68
N GLU A 198 -4.53 -27.99 -2.71
CA GLU A 198 -4.91 -26.95 -1.76
C GLU A 198 -5.12 -25.61 -2.44
N TYR A 199 -4.33 -25.26 -3.47
CA TYR A 199 -4.56 -24.05 -4.28
C TYR A 199 -5.92 -24.09 -4.97
N VAL A 200 -6.31 -25.24 -5.56
CA VAL A 200 -7.62 -25.41 -6.20
C VAL A 200 -8.76 -25.32 -5.20
N GLU A 201 -8.58 -25.91 -4.01
CA GLU A 201 -9.58 -25.86 -2.94
C GLU A 201 -9.75 -24.41 -2.43
N ALA A 202 -8.66 -23.68 -2.24
CA ALA A 202 -8.70 -22.26 -1.84
C ALA A 202 -9.43 -21.39 -2.87
N VAL A 203 -9.17 -21.55 -4.15
CA VAL A 203 -9.92 -20.87 -5.21
C VAL A 203 -11.42 -21.15 -5.08
N ASN A 204 -11.81 -22.43 -4.95
CA ASN A 204 -13.21 -22.81 -4.81
C ASN A 204 -13.85 -22.30 -3.50
N GLN A 205 -13.07 -22.18 -2.42
CA GLN A 205 -13.53 -21.63 -1.15
C GLN A 205 -13.80 -20.12 -1.29
N TYR A 206 -12.84 -19.34 -1.79
CA TYR A 206 -12.96 -17.88 -1.85
C TYR A 206 -13.88 -17.42 -2.98
N ALA A 207 -14.05 -18.22 -4.04
CA ALA A 207 -15.07 -17.95 -5.05
C ALA A 207 -16.50 -17.92 -4.46
N LYS A 208 -16.78 -18.68 -3.42
CA LYS A 208 -18.08 -18.63 -2.68
C LYS A 208 -18.32 -17.31 -1.96
N LEU A 209 -17.25 -16.55 -1.68
CA LEU A 209 -17.31 -15.20 -1.11
C LEU A 209 -17.47 -14.12 -2.20
N GLY A 210 -17.51 -14.50 -3.47
CA GLY A 210 -17.69 -13.59 -4.60
C GLY A 210 -16.39 -13.20 -5.32
N PHE A 211 -15.24 -13.71 -4.91
CA PHE A 211 -13.99 -13.45 -5.62
C PHE A 211 -13.99 -14.12 -7.01
N THR A 212 -13.48 -13.40 -7.99
CA THR A 212 -13.29 -13.89 -9.37
C THR A 212 -11.84 -13.80 -9.81
N THR A 213 -10.98 -13.18 -9.00
CA THR A 213 -9.56 -13.02 -9.26
C THR A 213 -8.77 -13.49 -8.05
N PHE A 214 -7.68 -14.22 -8.27
CA PHE A 214 -6.89 -14.89 -7.23
C PHE A 214 -5.40 -14.71 -7.51
N LYS A 215 -4.62 -14.33 -6.49
CA LYS A 215 -3.15 -14.27 -6.54
C LYS A 215 -2.58 -15.42 -5.74
N PHE A 216 -1.63 -16.14 -6.31
CA PHE A 216 -0.90 -17.23 -5.68
C PHE A 216 0.49 -16.76 -5.28
N HIS A 217 0.87 -16.97 -4.02
CA HIS A 217 2.26 -17.08 -3.63
C HIS A 217 2.71 -18.53 -3.87
N VAL A 218 3.89 -18.73 -4.41
CA VAL A 218 4.32 -20.01 -4.96
C VAL A 218 5.64 -20.47 -4.36
N TRP A 219 6.10 -21.68 -4.71
CA TRP A 219 7.27 -22.31 -4.07
C TRP A 219 8.62 -21.66 -4.43
N GLY A 220 8.70 -20.85 -5.48
CA GLY A 220 9.97 -20.40 -6.05
C GLY A 220 10.77 -21.55 -6.70
N SER A 221 10.07 -22.64 -7.06
CA SER A 221 10.61 -23.80 -7.74
C SER A 221 9.98 -23.92 -9.12
N ILE A 222 10.76 -23.64 -10.16
CA ILE A 222 10.24 -23.57 -11.53
C ILE A 222 9.46 -24.82 -11.95
N GLU A 223 9.90 -26.00 -11.54
CA GLU A 223 9.24 -27.25 -11.94
C GLU A 223 7.88 -27.44 -11.21
N GLU A 224 7.75 -26.97 -9.98
CA GLU A 224 6.51 -27.04 -9.20
C GLU A 224 5.54 -25.96 -9.63
N ASP A 225 6.03 -24.76 -9.83
CA ASP A 225 5.22 -23.62 -10.25
C ASP A 225 4.68 -23.80 -11.68
N LEU A 226 5.44 -24.43 -12.58
CA LEU A 226 4.93 -24.85 -13.88
C LEU A 226 3.82 -25.90 -13.78
N ARG A 227 3.87 -26.81 -12.78
CA ARG A 227 2.78 -27.76 -12.54
C ARG A 227 1.54 -27.06 -12.04
N LEU A 228 1.70 -26.02 -11.18
CA LEU A 228 0.57 -25.21 -10.73
C LEU A 228 -0.08 -24.47 -11.90
N VAL A 229 0.70 -23.77 -12.73
CA VAL A 229 0.18 -23.10 -13.94
C VAL A 229 -0.63 -24.07 -14.80
N LYS A 230 -0.08 -25.24 -15.09
CA LYS A 230 -0.77 -26.26 -15.89
C LYS A 230 -2.05 -26.77 -15.24
N LEU A 231 -2.04 -26.98 -13.92
CA LEU A 231 -3.23 -27.42 -13.17
C LEU A 231 -4.33 -26.37 -13.22
N VAL A 232 -3.98 -25.09 -13.01
CA VAL A 232 -4.91 -23.96 -13.07
C VAL A 232 -5.53 -23.86 -14.46
N GLN A 233 -4.73 -23.94 -15.53
CA GLN A 233 -5.20 -23.92 -16.91
C GLN A 233 -6.17 -25.08 -17.21
N GLN A 234 -5.87 -26.28 -16.73
CA GLN A 234 -6.73 -27.45 -16.93
C GLN A 234 -8.02 -27.40 -16.13
N THR A 235 -7.94 -26.91 -14.87
CA THR A 235 -9.08 -26.93 -13.95
C THR A 235 -10.07 -25.81 -14.24
N PHE A 236 -9.58 -24.64 -14.61
CA PHE A 236 -10.38 -23.43 -14.76
C PHE A 236 -10.54 -22.95 -16.20
N ALA A 237 -10.19 -23.79 -17.18
CA ALA A 237 -10.39 -23.49 -18.60
C ALA A 237 -11.83 -23.07 -18.89
N GLY A 238 -12.00 -21.92 -19.55
CA GLY A 238 -13.32 -21.38 -19.90
C GLY A 238 -14.13 -20.79 -18.74
N SER A 239 -13.59 -20.76 -17.52
CA SER A 239 -14.20 -20.02 -16.40
C SER A 239 -14.05 -18.51 -16.60
N ALA A 240 -14.82 -17.72 -15.80
CA ALA A 240 -14.63 -16.27 -15.72
C ALA A 240 -13.50 -15.88 -14.74
N TYR A 241 -12.86 -16.84 -14.10
CA TYR A 241 -11.80 -16.57 -13.14
C TYR A 241 -10.54 -16.02 -13.81
N ARG A 242 -9.78 -15.23 -13.03
CA ARG A 242 -8.47 -14.70 -13.41
C ARG A 242 -7.47 -15.01 -12.31
N PHE A 243 -6.22 -15.21 -12.70
CA PHE A 243 -5.15 -15.59 -11.79
C PHE A 243 -3.96 -14.67 -11.92
N MET A 244 -3.22 -14.57 -10.86
CA MET A 244 -1.96 -13.82 -10.73
C MET A 244 -0.97 -14.72 -10.02
N ILE A 245 0.32 -14.57 -10.31
CA ILE A 245 1.38 -15.28 -9.60
C ILE A 245 2.35 -14.26 -9.06
N ASP A 246 2.71 -14.42 -7.80
CA ASP A 246 3.69 -13.64 -7.08
C ASP A 246 4.88 -14.54 -6.71
N LEU A 247 6.06 -14.15 -7.17
CA LEU A 247 7.30 -14.90 -6.98
C LEU A 247 8.20 -14.33 -5.88
N GLU A 248 7.85 -13.18 -5.33
CA GLU A 248 8.62 -12.50 -4.27
C GLU A 248 10.12 -12.36 -4.60
N GLY A 249 10.47 -12.18 -5.88
CA GLY A 249 11.85 -12.05 -6.35
C GLY A 249 12.66 -13.36 -6.38
N ALA A 250 12.00 -14.50 -6.28
CA ALA A 250 12.68 -15.79 -6.10
C ALA A 250 13.42 -16.30 -7.35
N TYR A 251 13.14 -15.77 -8.54
CA TYR A 251 13.67 -16.32 -9.80
C TYR A 251 14.84 -15.53 -10.36
N ASP A 252 15.62 -16.21 -11.17
CA ASP A 252 16.46 -15.57 -12.17
C ASP A 252 15.65 -15.24 -13.44
N PHE A 253 16.28 -14.53 -14.36
CA PHE A 253 15.64 -14.10 -15.61
C PHE A 253 15.13 -15.27 -16.48
N ASP A 254 15.90 -16.35 -16.59
CA ASP A 254 15.59 -17.47 -17.48
C ASP A 254 14.36 -18.26 -16.95
N ASP A 255 14.29 -18.50 -15.65
CA ASP A 255 13.17 -19.17 -15.00
C ASP A 255 11.92 -18.29 -15.00
N ALA A 256 12.04 -16.97 -14.75
CA ALA A 256 10.95 -16.02 -14.87
C ALA A 256 10.37 -15.99 -16.28
N LEU A 257 11.22 -15.93 -17.31
CA LEU A 257 10.82 -15.98 -18.71
C LEU A 257 10.15 -17.32 -19.08
N ARG A 258 10.69 -18.42 -18.55
CA ARG A 258 10.15 -19.76 -18.77
C ARG A 258 8.74 -19.92 -18.19
N LEU A 259 8.51 -19.44 -16.95
CA LEU A 259 7.20 -19.48 -16.32
C LEU A 259 6.21 -18.58 -17.06
N GLY A 260 6.58 -17.33 -17.32
CA GLY A 260 5.73 -16.36 -18.01
C GLY A 260 5.25 -16.84 -19.39
N ARG A 261 6.10 -17.55 -20.13
CA ARG A 261 5.73 -18.16 -21.43
C ARG A 261 4.70 -19.29 -21.33
N GLN A 262 4.54 -19.90 -20.17
CA GLN A 262 3.54 -20.94 -19.94
C GLN A 262 2.20 -20.38 -19.44
N MET A 263 2.19 -19.14 -18.97
CA MET A 263 0.97 -18.47 -18.50
C MET A 263 0.15 -17.99 -19.70
N ASP A 264 -1.13 -18.38 -19.73
CA ASP A 264 -2.07 -18.01 -20.79
C ASP A 264 -2.70 -16.65 -20.45
N GLU A 265 -2.55 -15.64 -21.30
CA GLU A 265 -3.12 -14.29 -21.12
C GLU A 265 -4.67 -14.29 -21.00
N GLY A 266 -5.34 -15.34 -21.47
CA GLY A 266 -6.78 -15.51 -21.31
C GLY A 266 -7.19 -15.87 -19.88
N LEU A 267 -6.27 -16.36 -19.07
CA LEU A 267 -6.52 -16.84 -17.71
C LEU A 267 -5.70 -16.11 -16.66
N PHE A 268 -4.45 -15.76 -16.99
CA PHE A 268 -3.54 -15.03 -16.08
C PHE A 268 -3.53 -13.53 -16.39
N VAL A 269 -3.47 -12.71 -15.35
CA VAL A 269 -3.41 -11.23 -15.44
C VAL A 269 -1.97 -10.78 -15.45
N TRP A 270 -1.21 -11.14 -14.39
CA TRP A 270 0.18 -10.71 -14.27
C TRP A 270 1.09 -11.76 -13.61
N LEU A 271 2.37 -11.55 -13.78
CA LEU A 271 3.47 -12.14 -13.04
C LEU A 271 4.09 -11.03 -12.20
N GLU A 272 3.99 -11.15 -10.87
CA GLU A 272 4.45 -10.18 -9.88
C GLU A 272 5.81 -10.58 -9.35
N ALA A 273 6.68 -9.59 -9.17
CA ALA A 273 8.01 -9.75 -8.57
C ALA A 273 8.76 -10.99 -9.10
N PRO A 274 8.89 -11.17 -10.43
CA PRO A 274 9.55 -12.37 -10.95
C PRO A 274 11.03 -12.45 -10.61
N ILE A 275 11.71 -11.31 -10.52
CA ILE A 275 13.13 -11.14 -10.27
C ILE A 275 13.34 -9.97 -9.30
N ASP A 276 14.58 -9.73 -8.88
CA ASP A 276 14.93 -8.56 -8.06
C ASP A 276 14.54 -7.25 -8.74
N ASP A 277 13.83 -6.38 -8.01
CA ASP A 277 13.29 -5.10 -8.50
C ASP A 277 14.36 -4.13 -9.02
N GLU A 278 15.63 -4.24 -8.57
CA GLU A 278 16.73 -3.41 -9.08
C GLU A 278 17.11 -3.72 -10.52
N LEU A 279 16.72 -4.88 -11.05
CA LEU A 279 17.07 -5.37 -12.37
C LEU A 279 16.19 -4.79 -13.49
N LEU A 280 16.00 -3.46 -13.53
CA LEU A 280 15.08 -2.76 -14.43
C LEU A 280 15.22 -3.14 -15.91
N VAL A 281 16.46 -3.40 -16.40
CA VAL A 281 16.69 -3.78 -17.79
C VAL A 281 16.15 -5.17 -18.08
N GLN A 282 16.31 -6.11 -17.15
CA GLN A 282 15.74 -7.46 -17.27
C GLN A 282 14.21 -7.44 -17.16
N TYR A 283 13.64 -6.61 -16.29
CA TYR A 283 12.21 -6.36 -16.24
C TYR A 283 11.68 -5.87 -17.60
N ALA A 284 12.36 -4.89 -18.22
CA ALA A 284 11.97 -4.37 -19.55
C ALA A 284 12.03 -5.44 -20.64
N GLU A 285 12.98 -6.38 -20.56
CA GLU A 285 13.05 -7.50 -21.46
C GLU A 285 11.91 -8.50 -21.24
N LEU A 286 11.56 -8.82 -19.97
CA LEU A 286 10.39 -9.63 -19.64
C LEU A 286 9.10 -8.99 -20.15
N ALA A 287 8.85 -7.72 -19.82
CA ALA A 287 7.65 -6.98 -20.23
C ALA A 287 7.50 -6.86 -21.74
N SER A 288 8.62 -6.73 -22.49
CA SER A 288 8.58 -6.68 -23.96
C SER A 288 8.41 -8.04 -24.63
N THR A 289 8.71 -9.13 -23.92
CA THR A 289 8.73 -10.49 -24.48
C THR A 289 7.48 -11.28 -24.13
N LEU A 290 6.92 -11.07 -22.94
CA LEU A 290 5.75 -11.79 -22.44
C LEU A 290 4.44 -11.09 -22.85
N THR A 291 3.35 -11.84 -22.88
CA THR A 291 2.01 -11.31 -23.20
C THR A 291 1.21 -10.98 -21.95
N ILE A 292 1.54 -11.62 -20.82
CA ILE A 292 0.98 -11.27 -19.50
C ILE A 292 1.66 -10.02 -18.97
N GLN A 293 0.98 -9.30 -18.09
CA GLN A 293 1.57 -8.12 -17.45
C GLN A 293 2.70 -8.51 -16.51
N ILE A 294 3.75 -7.69 -16.47
CA ILE A 294 4.87 -7.80 -15.55
C ILE A 294 4.80 -6.64 -14.57
N ILE A 295 4.77 -6.94 -13.28
CA ILE A 295 4.74 -5.95 -12.23
C ILE A 295 5.85 -6.22 -11.19
N PRO A 296 6.40 -5.19 -10.53
CA PRO A 296 7.45 -5.34 -9.52
C PRO A 296 6.85 -5.72 -8.15
N ALA A 297 7.72 -6.01 -7.17
CA ALA A 297 7.32 -6.22 -5.78
C ALA A 297 6.79 -4.95 -5.11
N GLY A 298 7.45 -3.84 -5.34
CA GLY A 298 6.93 -2.53 -4.96
C GLY A 298 7.23 -2.07 -3.55
N TYR A 299 8.28 -2.54 -2.89
CA TYR A 299 8.55 -2.13 -1.51
C TYR A 299 10.02 -1.84 -1.15
N ASN A 300 11.04 -2.36 -1.77
CA ASN A 300 12.41 -2.17 -1.28
C ASN A 300 13.14 -0.93 -1.81
N VAL A 301 12.77 -0.42 -2.97
CA VAL A 301 13.55 0.59 -3.72
C VAL A 301 12.70 1.73 -4.29
N TYR A 302 11.46 1.87 -3.82
CA TYR A 302 10.52 2.80 -4.42
C TYR A 302 10.76 4.24 -3.99
N SER A 303 11.46 4.95 -4.85
CA SER A 303 11.65 6.39 -4.80
C SER A 303 11.11 7.04 -6.09
N PRO A 304 10.86 8.36 -6.10
CA PRO A 304 10.52 9.08 -7.31
C PRO A 304 11.51 8.87 -8.45
N GLU A 305 12.80 8.76 -8.14
CA GLU A 305 13.85 8.49 -9.12
C GLU A 305 13.75 7.07 -9.69
N PHE A 306 13.52 6.07 -8.82
CA PHE A 306 13.40 4.68 -9.24
C PHE A 306 12.20 4.48 -10.19
N ILE A 307 11.03 5.04 -9.85
CA ILE A 307 9.85 4.98 -10.73
C ILE A 307 10.13 5.67 -12.08
N ARG A 308 10.76 6.85 -12.10
CA ARG A 308 11.11 7.52 -13.36
C ARG A 308 12.03 6.66 -14.22
N ARG A 309 13.04 6.03 -13.63
CA ARG A 309 13.94 5.13 -14.35
C ARG A 309 13.21 3.90 -14.90
N GLY A 310 12.34 3.29 -14.10
CA GLY A 310 11.52 2.16 -14.55
C GLY A 310 10.62 2.53 -15.72
N ILE A 311 9.97 3.69 -15.68
CA ILE A 311 9.17 4.23 -16.78
C ILE A 311 10.05 4.47 -18.03
N GLU A 312 11.21 5.09 -17.85
CA GLU A 312 12.12 5.43 -18.96
C GLU A 312 12.58 4.18 -19.74
N VAL A 313 12.88 3.10 -19.03
CA VAL A 313 13.32 1.86 -19.68
C VAL A 313 12.16 0.94 -20.08
N GLY A 314 10.92 1.25 -19.65
CA GLY A 314 9.75 0.40 -19.89
C GLY A 314 9.80 -0.90 -19.09
N ALA A 315 10.21 -0.82 -17.82
CA ALA A 315 10.45 -1.99 -16.97
C ALA A 315 9.19 -2.80 -16.70
N TRP A 316 8.04 -2.12 -16.55
CA TRP A 316 6.79 -2.75 -16.11
C TRP A 316 5.59 -2.33 -16.95
N ASP A 317 4.55 -3.17 -16.97
CA ASP A 317 3.24 -2.84 -17.52
C ASP A 317 2.40 -2.05 -16.51
N SER A 318 2.63 -2.28 -15.22
CA SER A 318 2.10 -1.51 -14.09
C SER A 318 3.17 -1.41 -13.02
N GLY A 319 3.33 -0.22 -12.42
CA GLY A 319 4.14 -0.08 -11.21
C GLY A 319 3.38 -0.60 -10.00
N ARG A 320 4.06 -0.70 -8.84
CA ARG A 320 3.49 -1.18 -7.58
C ARG A 320 4.16 -0.51 -6.39
N PHE A 321 3.41 -0.21 -5.36
CA PHE A 321 3.90 0.19 -4.05
C PHE A 321 2.83 0.01 -2.97
N ASP A 322 3.24 0.12 -1.70
CA ASP A 322 2.39 0.23 -0.52
C ASP A 322 2.66 1.56 0.18
N ALA A 323 1.62 2.35 0.45
CA ALA A 323 1.76 3.64 1.13
C ALA A 323 2.38 3.50 2.52
N THR A 324 2.17 2.38 3.20
CA THR A 324 2.73 2.12 4.54
C THR A 324 4.24 1.88 4.54
N VAL A 325 4.81 1.56 3.37
CA VAL A 325 6.22 1.23 3.18
C VAL A 325 7.00 2.36 2.50
N VAL A 326 6.34 3.14 1.62
CA VAL A 326 7.02 4.20 0.85
C VAL A 326 7.03 5.57 1.52
N GLY A 327 6.65 5.66 2.79
CA GLY A 327 6.68 6.93 3.55
C GLY A 327 5.32 7.63 3.71
N GLY A 328 4.21 6.95 3.42
CA GLY A 328 2.85 7.43 3.67
C GLY A 328 2.10 7.90 2.43
N ILE A 329 0.93 8.47 2.67
CA ILE A 329 0.00 8.96 1.64
C ILE A 329 0.61 10.12 0.85
N SER A 330 1.31 11.04 1.51
CA SER A 330 1.98 12.17 0.83
C SER A 330 2.96 11.69 -0.23
N LYS A 331 3.79 10.71 0.12
CA LYS A 331 4.77 10.12 -0.80
C LYS A 331 4.10 9.30 -1.91
N ALA A 332 3.09 8.52 -1.54
CA ALA A 332 2.29 7.75 -2.49
C ALA A 332 1.65 8.66 -3.55
N LEU A 333 1.09 9.82 -3.17
CA LEU A 333 0.53 10.79 -4.11
C LEU A 333 1.59 11.36 -5.08
N GLU A 334 2.82 11.62 -4.59
CA GLU A 334 3.95 12.04 -5.45
C GLU A 334 4.26 10.96 -6.49
N LEU A 335 4.35 9.68 -6.05
CA LEU A 335 4.62 8.55 -6.95
C LEU A 335 3.49 8.36 -7.98
N LEU A 336 2.23 8.50 -7.56
CA LEU A 336 1.07 8.46 -8.47
C LEU A 336 1.06 9.60 -9.49
N LEU A 337 1.46 10.82 -9.11
CA LEU A 337 1.59 11.94 -10.05
C LEU A 337 2.63 11.63 -11.13
N ILE A 338 3.79 11.09 -10.75
CA ILE A 338 4.83 10.71 -11.70
C ILE A 338 4.31 9.65 -12.68
N ALA A 339 3.71 8.57 -12.16
CA ALA A 339 3.18 7.48 -12.97
C ALA A 339 2.04 7.95 -13.88
N ASN A 340 1.10 8.75 -13.36
CA ASN A 340 -0.02 9.28 -14.12
C ASN A 340 0.43 10.20 -15.25
N SER A 341 1.50 11.00 -15.05
CA SER A 341 2.08 11.85 -16.10
C SER A 341 2.66 11.06 -17.28
N ALA A 342 3.09 9.82 -17.02
CA ALA A 342 3.58 8.88 -18.02
C ALA A 342 2.50 7.89 -18.51
N GLU A 343 1.26 8.05 -18.06
CA GLU A 343 0.13 7.16 -18.34
C GLU A 343 0.34 5.71 -17.83
N MET A 344 1.32 5.48 -16.94
CA MET A 344 1.61 4.18 -16.37
C MET A 344 0.59 3.85 -15.27
N PRO A 345 -0.07 2.69 -15.30
CA PRO A 345 -0.86 2.20 -14.17
C PRO A 345 0.01 1.96 -12.94
N ILE A 346 -0.60 2.07 -11.76
CA ILE A 346 -0.02 1.61 -10.50
C ILE A 346 -1.06 0.73 -9.82
N ASP A 347 -0.72 -0.53 -9.57
CA ASP A 347 -1.51 -1.44 -8.76
C ASP A 347 -0.97 -1.40 -7.33
N ILE A 348 -1.65 -0.61 -6.49
CA ILE A 348 -1.24 -0.36 -5.11
C ILE A 348 -1.44 -1.64 -4.30
N GLN A 349 -0.43 -2.01 -3.52
CA GLN A 349 -0.48 -3.15 -2.60
C GLN A 349 -1.33 -2.80 -1.37
N SER A 350 -2.05 -3.78 -0.81
CA SER A 350 -2.83 -3.60 0.42
C SER A 350 -2.81 -4.85 1.29
N TRP A 351 -1.76 -5.64 1.19
CA TRP A 351 -1.53 -6.71 2.16
C TRP A 351 -1.28 -6.09 3.54
N GLY A 352 -1.96 -6.58 4.57
CA GLY A 352 -1.79 -6.10 5.93
C GLY A 352 -3.10 -5.95 6.69
N HIS A 353 -3.04 -5.36 7.89
CA HIS A 353 -4.21 -5.11 8.74
C HIS A 353 -5.12 -4.01 8.16
N SER A 354 -6.35 -3.95 8.65
CA SER A 354 -7.39 -3.07 8.10
C SER A 354 -7.02 -1.59 8.03
N LEU A 355 -6.19 -1.06 8.92
CA LEU A 355 -5.74 0.34 8.85
C LEU A 355 -4.80 0.58 7.66
N ALA A 356 -3.87 -0.34 7.40
CA ALA A 356 -2.99 -0.30 6.23
C ALA A 356 -3.82 -0.49 4.94
N GLN A 357 -4.72 -1.49 4.93
CA GLN A 357 -5.64 -1.70 3.83
C GLN A 357 -6.49 -0.46 3.53
N ALA A 358 -7.01 0.24 4.56
CA ALA A 358 -7.80 1.46 4.38
C ALA A 358 -6.98 2.58 3.75
N ALA A 359 -5.76 2.84 4.25
CA ALA A 359 -4.88 3.88 3.70
C ALA A 359 -4.65 3.67 2.20
N ASN A 360 -4.30 2.45 1.80
CA ASN A 360 -4.10 2.09 0.41
C ASN A 360 -5.41 2.12 -0.42
N LEU A 361 -6.54 1.67 0.15
CA LEU A 361 -7.84 1.71 -0.52
C LEU A 361 -8.26 3.14 -0.88
N HIS A 362 -8.05 4.10 0.01
CA HIS A 362 -8.37 5.51 -0.29
C HIS A 362 -7.58 6.03 -1.49
N LEU A 363 -6.31 5.70 -1.61
CA LEU A 363 -5.48 6.02 -2.77
C LEU A 363 -5.95 5.30 -4.04
N MET A 364 -6.28 4.01 -3.94
CA MET A 364 -6.82 3.23 -5.05
C MET A 364 -8.10 3.82 -5.59
N LEU A 365 -9.02 4.25 -4.72
CA LEU A 365 -10.29 4.87 -5.12
C LEU A 365 -10.08 6.22 -5.80
N ALA A 366 -9.06 6.97 -5.38
CA ALA A 366 -8.70 8.26 -5.96
C ALA A 366 -7.90 8.14 -7.27
N ASN A 367 -7.20 7.01 -7.49
CA ASN A 367 -6.42 6.77 -8.70
C ASN A 367 -7.18 5.89 -9.70
N ALA A 368 -7.70 6.47 -10.76
CA ALA A 368 -8.49 5.76 -11.77
C ALA A 368 -7.71 4.65 -12.51
N ARG A 369 -6.36 4.68 -12.48
CA ARG A 369 -5.50 3.71 -13.17
C ARG A 369 -5.17 2.48 -12.33
N THR A 370 -5.45 2.46 -11.02
CA THR A 370 -5.35 1.26 -10.18
C THR A 370 -6.52 0.32 -10.49
N GLN A 371 -6.24 -0.94 -10.78
CA GLN A 371 -7.25 -1.88 -11.27
C GLN A 371 -7.86 -2.72 -10.16
N TYR A 372 -7.06 -3.16 -9.19
CA TYR A 372 -7.47 -4.13 -8.19
C TYR A 372 -7.14 -3.69 -6.77
N PHE A 373 -7.91 -4.24 -5.83
CA PHE A 373 -7.61 -4.23 -4.40
C PHE A 373 -7.08 -5.60 -3.99
N GLU A 374 -5.95 -5.64 -3.31
CA GLU A 374 -5.40 -6.86 -2.72
C GLU A 374 -6.12 -7.21 -1.43
N ALA A 375 -6.86 -8.31 -1.41
CA ALA A 375 -7.52 -8.79 -0.21
C ALA A 375 -6.73 -9.97 0.37
N PRO A 376 -5.98 -9.79 1.48
CA PRO A 376 -5.21 -10.86 2.09
C PRO A 376 -6.13 -11.94 2.68
N MET A 377 -5.76 -13.20 2.52
CA MET A 377 -6.50 -14.36 3.01
C MET A 377 -5.67 -15.18 4.01
N PRO A 378 -6.28 -15.76 5.03
CA PRO A 378 -7.69 -15.65 5.45
C PRO A 378 -8.00 -14.30 6.11
N LYS A 379 -9.17 -13.75 5.86
CA LYS A 379 -9.55 -12.39 6.26
C LYS A 379 -9.47 -12.09 7.75
N GLY A 380 -9.95 -12.97 8.60
CA GLY A 380 -10.13 -12.70 10.03
C GLY A 380 -8.84 -12.36 10.79
N VAL A 381 -7.69 -12.73 10.26
CA VAL A 381 -6.38 -12.44 10.87
C VAL A 381 -6.08 -10.93 10.83
N PHE A 382 -6.45 -10.26 9.75
CA PHE A 382 -6.10 -8.87 9.49
C PHE A 382 -7.14 -7.85 9.97
N GLU A 383 -8.30 -8.31 10.45
CA GLU A 383 -9.43 -7.46 10.87
C GLU A 383 -9.50 -7.29 12.41
N PHE A 384 -8.58 -7.90 13.16
CA PHE A 384 -8.62 -7.92 14.62
C PHE A 384 -8.59 -6.50 15.21
N GLY A 385 -9.51 -6.22 16.13
CA GLY A 385 -9.61 -4.93 16.82
C GLY A 385 -10.15 -3.80 15.94
N MET A 386 -10.69 -4.08 14.74
CA MET A 386 -11.20 -3.07 13.80
C MET A 386 -12.69 -3.31 13.52
N GLN A 387 -13.57 -2.39 13.94
CA GLN A 387 -15.01 -2.60 13.81
C GLN A 387 -15.51 -2.52 12.36
N ASN A 388 -14.94 -1.63 11.54
CA ASN A 388 -15.32 -1.43 10.14
C ASN A 388 -14.22 -1.91 9.18
N GLY A 389 -13.40 -2.87 9.61
CA GLY A 389 -12.21 -3.32 8.89
C GLY A 389 -12.47 -4.23 7.69
N ASN A 390 -13.71 -4.68 7.48
CA ASN A 390 -14.07 -5.50 6.34
C ASN A 390 -14.71 -4.64 5.24
N PHE A 391 -14.01 -4.48 4.14
CA PHE A 391 -14.46 -3.68 2.99
C PHE A 391 -15.18 -4.49 1.92
N LEU A 392 -15.29 -5.82 2.04
CA LEU A 392 -15.89 -6.68 1.03
C LEU A 392 -17.43 -6.67 1.12
N ASP A 393 -18.09 -6.22 0.06
CA ASP A 393 -19.53 -6.33 -0.14
C ASP A 393 -19.85 -6.94 -1.50
N ARG A 394 -20.52 -8.10 -1.50
CA ARG A 394 -21.00 -8.81 -2.71
C ARG A 394 -19.95 -8.98 -3.80
N GLY A 395 -18.72 -9.32 -3.42
CA GLY A 395 -17.60 -9.56 -4.34
C GLY A 395 -16.89 -8.29 -4.83
N MET A 396 -17.25 -7.11 -4.32
CA MET A 396 -16.55 -5.86 -4.55
C MET A 396 -15.96 -5.35 -3.23
N VAL A 397 -14.87 -4.62 -3.29
CA VAL A 397 -14.38 -3.82 -2.16
C VAL A 397 -15.00 -2.43 -2.27
N VAL A 398 -15.66 -2.00 -1.19
CA VAL A 398 -16.35 -0.72 -1.12
C VAL A 398 -15.61 0.28 -0.25
N ALA A 399 -15.78 1.55 -0.55
CA ALA A 399 -15.18 2.64 0.21
C ALA A 399 -15.59 2.60 1.69
N PRO A 400 -14.67 2.87 2.63
CA PRO A 400 -15.01 3.05 4.04
C PRO A 400 -16.02 4.20 4.22
N GLY A 401 -17.03 4.01 5.06
CA GLY A 401 -18.16 4.93 5.16
C GLY A 401 -18.02 6.09 6.15
N GLY A 402 -16.93 6.15 6.92
CA GLY A 402 -16.69 7.15 7.97
C GLY A 402 -15.67 8.21 7.60
N PRO A 403 -15.57 9.32 8.37
CA PRO A 403 -14.51 10.31 8.20
C PRO A 403 -13.13 9.70 8.41
N GLY A 404 -12.12 10.29 7.79
CA GLY A 404 -10.74 9.77 7.86
C GLY A 404 -10.57 8.51 7.06
N LEU A 405 -9.87 7.54 7.63
CA LEU A 405 -9.72 6.19 7.09
C LEU A 405 -11.01 5.36 7.17
N GLY A 406 -12.04 5.86 7.90
CA GLY A 406 -13.32 5.16 8.06
C GLY A 406 -13.24 3.90 8.93
N ILE A 407 -12.18 3.76 9.71
CA ILE A 407 -11.96 2.64 10.64
C ILE A 407 -12.23 3.10 12.07
N ASP A 408 -13.05 2.32 12.78
CA ASP A 408 -13.27 2.46 14.20
C ASP A 408 -12.43 1.41 14.95
N VAL A 409 -11.47 1.88 15.74
CA VAL A 409 -10.58 1.01 16.51
C VAL A 409 -11.25 0.60 17.82
N ASP A 410 -11.37 -0.69 18.05
CA ASP A 410 -11.83 -1.27 19.32
C ASP A 410 -10.64 -1.43 20.27
N TRP A 411 -10.34 -0.36 21.01
CA TRP A 411 -9.20 -0.30 21.93
C TRP A 411 -9.26 -1.36 23.03
N ASP A 412 -10.46 -1.74 23.49
CA ASP A 412 -10.64 -2.78 24.50
C ASP A 412 -10.33 -4.18 23.92
N SER A 413 -10.74 -4.42 22.69
CA SER A 413 -10.40 -5.64 21.97
C SER A 413 -8.90 -5.76 21.73
N LEU A 414 -8.25 -4.68 21.30
CA LEU A 414 -6.79 -4.66 21.10
C LEU A 414 -6.01 -4.98 22.37
N ALA A 415 -6.49 -4.52 23.52
CA ALA A 415 -5.87 -4.81 24.82
C ALA A 415 -5.92 -6.30 25.19
N SER A 416 -6.76 -7.09 24.53
CA SER A 416 -6.91 -8.55 24.73
C SER A 416 -6.12 -9.42 23.74
N ALA A 417 -5.33 -8.80 22.84
CA ALA A 417 -4.50 -9.52 21.87
C ALA A 417 -3.47 -10.45 22.56
N ASP A 418 -3.05 -11.50 21.86
CA ASP A 418 -2.00 -12.42 22.34
C ASP A 418 -0.68 -11.70 22.60
N PHE A 419 -0.40 -10.69 21.77
CA PHE A 419 0.72 -9.78 21.92
C PHE A 419 0.20 -8.33 21.94
N HIS A 420 0.52 -7.58 23.00
CA HIS A 420 0.20 -6.17 23.10
C HIS A 420 1.26 -5.40 23.90
N VAL A 421 1.92 -4.46 23.24
CA VAL A 421 2.82 -3.50 23.87
C VAL A 421 2.32 -2.10 23.54
N SER A 422 2.15 -1.26 24.57
CA SER A 422 1.68 0.11 24.37
C SER A 422 2.50 1.14 25.13
N THR A 423 2.52 2.35 24.58
CA THR A 423 3.10 3.55 25.24
C THR A 423 2.14 4.70 25.03
N ARG A 424 1.85 5.43 26.11
CA ARG A 424 1.06 6.66 26.08
C ARG A 424 1.89 7.83 26.57
N LEU A 425 1.88 8.92 25.81
CA LEU A 425 2.39 10.22 26.19
C LEU A 425 1.19 11.17 26.30
N ASP A 426 0.87 11.58 27.51
CA ASP A 426 -0.22 12.53 27.79
C ASP A 426 0.40 13.85 28.23
N LEU A 427 0.12 14.88 27.45
CA LEU A 427 0.71 16.21 27.60
C LEU A 427 -0.34 17.25 28.03
N SER A 428 -1.53 16.78 28.42
CA SER A 428 -2.60 17.64 28.91
C SER A 428 -2.30 18.29 30.29
N VAL A 429 -1.18 17.93 30.94
CA VAL A 429 -0.83 18.39 32.29
C VAL A 429 0.58 18.95 32.35
N SER A 430 0.74 20.22 32.02
CA SER A 430 1.76 21.08 32.63
C SER A 430 1.42 22.57 32.38
N HIS A 431 0.46 23.07 33.10
CA HIS A 431 0.38 24.49 33.43
C HIS A 431 0.37 24.59 34.97
N ASP A 432 1.54 24.55 35.54
CA ASP A 432 1.84 25.20 36.83
C ASP A 432 3.04 26.13 36.64
#